data_67f1c74f703d24890db2a0302d9558cc
#
_entry.id   67f1c74f703d24890db2a0302d9558cc
#
_cell.length_a   1.000
_cell.length_b   1.000
_cell.length_c   1.000
_cell.angle_alpha   90.00
_cell.angle_beta   90.00
_cell.angle_gamma   90.00
#
_symmetry.space_group_name_H-M   'P 1'
#
loop_
_entity.id
_entity.type
_entity.pdbx_description
1 polymer ?
#
loop_
_entity_poly.entity_id
_entity_poly.type
_entity_poly.pdbx_seq_one_letter_code
_entity_poly.pdbx_strand_id
1 'polypeptide(L)'
;MPHMPSPIEQYRKDQQQLGFSLDVAQGNAIEHLQRLYIDLCKFNDAKAQPLRWHQRLSGWGVGSVDHHAAIKGLYFWGGVGRGKTYLMDVFYHCLPFENKQRTHFHRFMRDIHRRLTLNKGVKNPLLVVAQELANESKVICFDEFFVTDITDAMILAQLLDRLFDLGVVLIATSNIEPKGLYAVSYTHLRAHETPEHLVCRL
;
A
#
# COMPACT_ATOMS: atom_id res chain seq x y z
N MET A 1 -21.77 -15.81 -0.68
CA MET A 1 -20.38 -15.80 -1.20
C MET A 1 -19.55 -16.66 -0.27
N PRO A 2 -18.65 -17.52 -0.75
CA PRO A 2 -17.78 -18.29 0.13
C PRO A 2 -16.98 -17.28 0.99
N HIS A 3 -16.92 -17.56 2.28
CA HIS A 3 -16.17 -16.75 3.24
C HIS A 3 -14.68 -16.86 2.88
N MET A 4 -14.10 -15.79 2.34
CA MET A 4 -12.65 -15.75 2.14
C MET A 4 -11.98 -15.67 3.52
N PRO A 5 -10.98 -16.52 3.79
CA PRO A 5 -10.30 -16.49 5.07
C PRO A 5 -9.56 -15.15 5.25
N SER A 6 -9.49 -14.68 6.48
CA SER A 6 -8.65 -13.53 6.83
C SER A 6 -7.16 -13.92 6.80
N PRO A 7 -6.23 -12.95 6.71
CA PRO A 7 -4.80 -13.24 6.68
C PRO A 7 -4.33 -14.12 7.84
N ILE A 8 -4.81 -13.87 9.07
CA ILE A 8 -4.42 -14.65 10.24
C ILE A 8 -5.00 -16.08 10.22
N GLU A 9 -6.21 -16.26 9.69
CA GLU A 9 -6.82 -17.58 9.53
C GLU A 9 -6.07 -18.40 8.49
N GLN A 10 -5.74 -17.80 7.34
CA GLN A 10 -4.96 -18.45 6.30
C GLN A 10 -3.56 -18.83 6.81
N TYR A 11 -2.88 -17.92 7.49
CA TYR A 11 -1.56 -18.18 8.08
C TYR A 11 -1.58 -19.35 9.06
N ARG A 12 -2.58 -19.42 9.95
CA ARG A 12 -2.74 -20.54 10.90
C ARG A 12 -3.01 -21.88 10.21
N LYS A 13 -3.83 -21.84 9.15
CA LYS A 13 -4.12 -23.03 8.35
C LYS A 13 -2.85 -23.55 7.66
N ASP A 14 -2.07 -22.65 7.08
CA ASP A 14 -0.82 -23.03 6.41
C ASP A 14 0.24 -23.57 7.39
N GLN A 15 0.31 -23.01 8.61
CA GLN A 15 1.17 -23.54 9.67
C GLN A 15 0.81 -24.98 10.04
N GLN A 16 -0.48 -25.29 10.17
CA GLN A 16 -0.94 -26.64 10.50
C GLN A 16 -0.68 -27.64 9.37
N GLN A 17 -0.81 -27.21 8.11
CA GLN A 17 -0.64 -28.08 6.94
C GLN A 17 0.82 -28.30 6.55
N LEU A 18 1.66 -27.29 6.66
CA LEU A 18 3.03 -27.28 6.14
C LEU A 18 4.08 -27.48 7.25
N GLY A 19 3.68 -27.53 8.51
CA GLY A 19 4.58 -27.78 9.64
C GLY A 19 5.62 -26.68 9.86
N PHE A 20 5.36 -25.44 9.47
CA PHE A 20 6.27 -24.32 9.70
C PHE A 20 6.43 -24.06 11.20
N SER A 21 7.69 -23.87 11.63
CA SER A 21 7.98 -23.42 13.00
C SER A 21 7.48 -21.98 13.20
N LEU A 22 6.96 -21.72 14.40
CA LEU A 22 6.55 -20.37 14.81
C LEU A 22 7.76 -19.43 14.80
N ASP A 23 7.76 -18.46 13.88
CA ASP A 23 8.67 -17.32 13.92
C ASP A 23 7.91 -16.14 14.55
N VAL A 24 8.39 -15.64 15.67
CA VAL A 24 7.77 -14.53 16.42
C VAL A 24 7.67 -13.28 15.56
N ALA A 25 8.67 -13.03 14.72
CA ALA A 25 8.66 -11.86 13.83
C ALA A 25 7.56 -11.98 12.75
N GLN A 26 7.36 -13.18 12.18
CA GLN A 26 6.25 -13.44 11.28
C GLN A 26 4.88 -13.32 11.97
N GLY A 27 4.80 -13.79 13.25
CA GLY A 27 3.60 -13.63 14.06
C GLY A 27 3.20 -12.17 14.24
N ASN A 28 4.14 -11.31 14.58
CA ASN A 28 3.90 -9.87 14.69
C ASN A 28 3.49 -9.25 13.33
N ALA A 29 4.16 -9.66 12.25
CA ALA A 29 3.86 -9.15 10.92
C ALA A 29 2.46 -9.52 10.45
N ILE A 30 2.00 -10.76 10.70
CA ILE A 30 0.64 -11.19 10.33
C ILE A 30 -0.44 -10.45 11.13
N GLU A 31 -0.17 -10.06 12.39
CA GLU A 31 -1.08 -9.23 13.17
C GLU A 31 -1.24 -7.82 12.56
N HIS A 32 -0.15 -7.21 12.08
CA HIS A 32 -0.22 -5.93 11.38
C HIS A 32 -0.98 -6.05 10.05
N LEU A 33 -0.76 -7.12 9.29
CA LEU A 33 -1.51 -7.41 8.07
C LEU A 33 -3.01 -7.65 8.36
N GLN A 34 -3.33 -8.32 9.46
CA GLN A 34 -4.72 -8.54 9.87
C GLN A 34 -5.43 -7.22 10.21
N ARG A 35 -4.78 -6.30 10.92
CA ARG A 35 -5.33 -4.97 11.21
C ARG A 35 -5.59 -4.20 9.92
N LEU A 36 -4.59 -4.15 9.05
CA LEU A 36 -4.71 -3.49 7.75
C LEU A 36 -5.83 -4.08 6.90
N TYR A 37 -5.96 -5.40 6.88
CA TYR A 37 -7.05 -6.11 6.21
C TYR A 37 -8.43 -5.66 6.71
N ILE A 38 -8.62 -5.60 8.04
CA ILE A 38 -9.86 -5.17 8.66
C ILE A 38 -10.20 -3.72 8.27
N ASP A 39 -9.22 -2.82 8.32
CA ASP A 39 -9.42 -1.41 7.98
C ASP A 39 -9.76 -1.21 6.50
N LEU A 40 -9.11 -1.95 5.61
CA LEU A 40 -9.40 -1.94 4.17
C LEU A 40 -10.79 -2.50 3.85
N CYS A 41 -11.21 -3.57 4.51
CA CYS A 41 -12.56 -4.13 4.35
C CYS A 41 -13.63 -3.12 4.79
N LYS A 42 -13.48 -2.52 5.98
CA LYS A 42 -14.41 -1.48 6.47
C LYS A 42 -14.51 -0.31 5.51
N PHE A 43 -13.37 0.16 4.99
CA PHE A 43 -13.33 1.27 4.05
C PHE A 43 -13.99 0.93 2.71
N ASN A 44 -13.82 -0.31 2.24
CA ASN A 44 -14.46 -0.78 1.02
C ASN A 44 -15.98 -0.87 1.18
N ASP A 45 -16.46 -1.38 2.32
CA ASP A 45 -17.89 -1.52 2.63
C ASP A 45 -18.57 -0.15 2.81
N ALA A 46 -17.89 0.80 3.44
CA ALA A 46 -18.39 2.16 3.60
C ALA A 46 -18.61 2.88 2.26
N LYS A 47 -17.74 2.64 1.27
CA LYS A 47 -17.91 3.17 -0.10
C LYS A 47 -19.00 2.44 -0.91
N ALA A 48 -19.31 1.20 -0.58
CA ALA A 48 -20.35 0.41 -1.24
C ALA A 48 -21.78 0.79 -0.81
N GLN A 49 -21.94 1.50 0.31
CA GLN A 49 -23.25 1.98 0.74
C GLN A 49 -23.64 3.24 -0.06
N PRO A 50 -24.72 3.22 -0.88
CA PRO A 50 -25.20 4.43 -1.53
C PRO A 50 -25.62 5.42 -0.45
N LEU A 51 -25.05 6.62 -0.47
CA LEU A 51 -25.47 7.75 0.36
C LEU A 51 -27.00 7.85 0.29
N ARG A 52 -27.69 7.60 1.41
CA ARG A 52 -29.13 7.70 1.49
C ARG A 52 -29.54 9.09 1.03
N TRP A 53 -30.36 9.16 -0.03
CA TRP A 53 -30.76 10.39 -0.75
C TRP A 53 -31.34 11.49 0.15
N HIS A 54 -31.88 11.14 1.33
CA HIS A 54 -32.44 12.10 2.29
C HIS A 54 -31.38 12.95 3.02
N GLN A 55 -30.10 12.61 2.97
CA GLN A 55 -29.02 13.47 3.51
C GLN A 55 -28.64 14.61 2.55
N ARG A 56 -29.15 14.62 1.31
CA ARG A 56 -28.95 15.69 0.35
C ARG A 56 -29.90 16.89 0.53
N LEU A 57 -30.96 16.76 1.32
CA LEU A 57 -32.00 17.78 1.47
C LEU A 57 -31.83 18.66 2.71
N SER A 58 -30.98 18.29 3.65
CA SER A 58 -30.66 19.17 4.78
C SER A 58 -29.46 20.05 4.42
N GLY A 59 -29.71 21.16 3.76
CA GLY A 59 -28.73 22.18 3.38
C GLY A 59 -28.14 22.95 4.58
N TRP A 60 -27.80 22.26 5.65
CA TRP A 60 -27.13 22.84 6.80
C TRP A 60 -25.93 21.97 7.22
N GLY A 61 -24.79 22.59 7.14
CA GLY A 61 -23.53 22.06 7.67
C GLY A 61 -22.72 21.33 6.62
N VAL A 62 -21.82 22.05 5.95
CA VAL A 62 -20.53 21.50 5.55
C VAL A 62 -19.84 21.11 6.86
N GLY A 63 -20.31 20.01 7.44
CA GLY A 63 -19.55 19.29 8.45
C GLY A 63 -18.25 18.90 7.80
N SER A 64 -17.14 19.35 8.37
CA SER A 64 -15.81 18.87 8.07
C SER A 64 -15.89 17.40 7.69
N VAL A 65 -15.53 17.08 6.47
CA VAL A 65 -15.19 15.72 6.10
C VAL A 65 -14.14 15.35 7.14
N ASP A 66 -14.53 14.54 8.12
CA ASP A 66 -13.55 13.92 8.99
C ASP A 66 -12.51 13.36 8.04
N HIS A 67 -11.29 13.87 8.13
CA HIS A 67 -10.14 13.28 7.50
C HIS A 67 -10.15 11.85 8.03
N HIS A 68 -10.71 10.92 7.26
CA HIS A 68 -10.63 9.50 7.54
C HIS A 68 -9.16 9.26 7.80
N ALA A 69 -8.82 8.88 9.03
CA ALA A 69 -7.44 8.63 9.41
C ALA A 69 -6.85 7.76 8.31
N ALA A 70 -5.93 8.31 7.55
CA ALA A 70 -5.42 7.68 6.34
C ALA A 70 -4.94 6.29 6.74
N ILE A 71 -5.45 5.25 6.05
CA ILE A 71 -5.07 3.88 6.35
C ILE A 71 -3.58 3.78 6.08
N LYS A 72 -2.80 3.53 7.15
CA LYS A 72 -1.34 3.45 7.07
C LYS A 72 -0.92 2.18 6.36
N GLY A 73 -0.06 2.29 5.36
CA GLY A 73 0.58 1.16 4.69
C GLY A 73 1.57 0.41 5.58
N LEU A 74 2.17 -0.66 5.03
CA LEU A 74 3.13 -1.51 5.75
C LEU A 74 4.42 -1.65 4.95
N TYR A 75 5.55 -1.59 5.64
CA TYR A 75 6.86 -1.84 5.08
C TYR A 75 7.54 -2.99 5.83
N PHE A 76 7.72 -4.12 5.16
CA PHE A 76 8.39 -5.30 5.69
C PHE A 76 9.84 -5.34 5.22
N TRP A 77 10.77 -5.37 6.17
CA TRP A 77 12.18 -5.48 5.85
C TRP A 77 12.88 -6.57 6.66
N GLY A 78 13.98 -7.06 6.13
CA GLY A 78 14.75 -8.13 6.78
C GLY A 78 15.52 -8.97 5.79
N GLY A 79 16.29 -9.92 6.28
CA GLY A 79 17.09 -10.83 5.46
C GLY A 79 16.29 -11.67 4.47
N VAL A 80 16.99 -12.27 3.51
CA VAL A 80 16.40 -13.23 2.57
C VAL A 80 15.91 -14.48 3.32
N GLY A 81 14.83 -15.09 2.85
CA GLY A 81 14.27 -16.31 3.46
C GLY A 81 13.42 -16.11 4.70
N ARG A 82 13.15 -14.88 5.13
CA ARG A 82 12.33 -14.58 6.32
C ARG A 82 10.82 -14.62 6.08
N GLY A 83 10.36 -15.10 4.94
CA GLY A 83 8.94 -15.26 4.65
C GLY A 83 8.19 -14.00 4.20
N LYS A 84 8.88 -12.88 3.88
CA LYS A 84 8.24 -11.64 3.43
C LYS A 84 7.29 -11.84 2.25
N THR A 85 7.75 -12.54 1.23
CA THR A 85 6.96 -12.84 0.02
C THR A 85 5.72 -13.67 0.36
N TYR A 86 5.88 -14.68 1.22
CA TYR A 86 4.77 -15.51 1.69
C TYR A 86 3.71 -14.68 2.44
N LEU A 87 4.11 -13.83 3.37
CA LEU A 87 3.18 -12.95 4.09
C LEU A 87 2.45 -12.00 3.15
N MET A 88 3.16 -11.47 2.13
CA MET A 88 2.55 -10.66 1.08
C MET A 88 1.55 -11.46 0.24
N ASP A 89 1.87 -12.72 -0.12
CA ASP A 89 0.98 -13.64 -0.83
C ASP A 89 -0.31 -13.87 -0.04
N VAL A 90 -0.19 -14.24 1.23
CA VAL A 90 -1.33 -14.47 2.12
C VAL A 90 -2.22 -13.23 2.17
N PHE A 91 -1.63 -12.07 2.44
CA PHE A 91 -2.40 -10.83 2.52
C PHE A 91 -3.11 -10.50 1.21
N TYR A 92 -2.37 -10.51 0.10
CA TYR A 92 -2.90 -10.14 -1.22
C TYR A 92 -4.07 -11.03 -1.64
N HIS A 93 -3.97 -12.34 -1.42
CA HIS A 93 -5.03 -13.27 -1.79
C HIS A 93 -6.26 -13.19 -0.89
N CYS A 94 -6.08 -12.81 0.39
CA CYS A 94 -7.20 -12.65 1.32
C CYS A 94 -8.03 -11.38 1.08
N LEU A 95 -7.51 -10.37 0.38
CA LEU A 95 -8.26 -9.14 0.11
C LEU A 95 -9.48 -9.42 -0.80
N PRO A 96 -10.72 -9.07 -0.38
CA PRO A 96 -11.96 -9.49 -1.04
C PRO A 96 -12.38 -8.59 -2.21
N PHE A 97 -11.47 -7.75 -2.74
CA PHE A 97 -11.74 -6.84 -3.84
C PHE A 97 -10.69 -6.92 -4.95
N GLU A 98 -11.09 -6.57 -6.17
CA GLU A 98 -10.26 -6.67 -7.38
C GLU A 98 -9.32 -5.46 -7.57
N ASN A 99 -9.67 -4.29 -7.03
CA ASN A 99 -8.88 -3.05 -7.15
C ASN A 99 -7.60 -3.12 -6.29
N LYS A 100 -6.77 -4.10 -6.58
CA LYS A 100 -5.48 -4.36 -5.91
C LYS A 100 -4.45 -4.73 -6.96
N GLN A 101 -3.24 -4.22 -6.81
CA GLN A 101 -2.13 -4.50 -7.70
C GLN A 101 -0.95 -5.05 -6.92
N ARG A 102 -0.29 -6.07 -7.48
CA ARG A 102 1.00 -6.55 -6.98
C ARG A 102 2.01 -6.55 -8.11
N THR A 103 3.16 -5.99 -7.85
CA THR A 103 4.21 -5.84 -8.85
C THR A 103 5.59 -5.73 -8.21
N HIS A 104 6.61 -6.10 -8.95
CA HIS A 104 7.98 -5.76 -8.57
C HIS A 104 8.24 -4.26 -8.79
N PHE A 105 8.97 -3.65 -7.88
CA PHE A 105 9.22 -2.21 -7.91
C PHE A 105 9.78 -1.70 -9.25
N HIS A 106 10.75 -2.38 -9.82
CA HIS A 106 11.34 -1.97 -11.11
C HIS A 106 10.36 -2.01 -12.29
N ARG A 107 9.39 -2.95 -12.28
CA ARG A 107 8.32 -3.00 -13.30
C ARG A 107 7.35 -1.85 -13.13
N PHE A 108 7.03 -1.52 -11.89
CA PHE A 108 6.20 -0.37 -11.58
C PHE A 108 6.85 0.93 -12.09
N MET A 109 8.11 1.21 -11.75
CA MET A 109 8.80 2.41 -12.22
C MET A 109 8.86 2.51 -13.75
N ARG A 110 9.09 1.39 -14.43
CA ARG A 110 9.05 1.37 -15.90
C ARG A 110 7.67 1.74 -16.46
N ASP A 111 6.58 1.28 -15.82
CA ASP A 111 5.22 1.67 -16.22
C ASP A 111 4.98 3.15 -15.96
N ILE A 112 5.44 3.70 -14.84
CA ILE A 112 5.37 5.13 -14.52
C ILE A 112 6.06 5.96 -15.61
N HIS A 113 7.30 5.61 -15.98
CA HIS A 113 8.02 6.31 -17.04
C HIS A 113 7.29 6.27 -18.38
N ARG A 114 6.69 5.12 -18.73
CA ARG A 114 5.86 4.97 -19.92
C ARG A 114 4.64 5.89 -19.87
N ARG A 115 3.89 5.90 -18.76
CA ARG A 115 2.70 6.76 -18.58
C ARG A 115 3.09 8.25 -18.62
N LEU A 116 4.18 8.66 -17.99
CA LEU A 116 4.68 10.02 -18.05
C LEU A 116 5.05 10.42 -19.49
N THR A 117 5.61 9.49 -20.26
CA THR A 117 5.95 9.73 -21.68
C THR A 117 4.70 9.91 -22.54
N LEU A 118 3.65 9.13 -22.29
CA LEU A 118 2.36 9.25 -22.99
C LEU A 118 1.65 10.56 -22.66
N ASN A 119 1.83 11.07 -21.45
CA ASN A 119 1.25 12.33 -20.97
C ASN A 119 2.17 13.57 -21.19
N LYS A 120 3.17 13.48 -22.10
CA LYS A 120 4.01 14.62 -22.45
C LYS A 120 3.15 15.76 -23.03
N GLY A 121 3.31 16.96 -22.47
CA GLY A 121 2.55 18.14 -22.88
C GLY A 121 1.31 18.41 -22.05
N VAL A 122 0.92 17.52 -21.18
CA VAL A 122 -0.15 17.76 -20.20
C VAL A 122 0.41 18.55 -19.01
N LYS A 123 -0.35 19.54 -18.51
CA LYS A 123 0.01 20.23 -17.28
C LYS A 123 -0.04 19.25 -16.10
N ASN A 124 1.06 19.09 -15.38
CA ASN A 124 1.21 18.15 -14.26
C ASN A 124 0.98 16.67 -14.64
N PRO A 125 1.81 16.08 -15.51
CA PRO A 125 1.64 14.70 -15.96
C PRO A 125 1.68 13.68 -14.82
N LEU A 126 2.43 13.95 -13.75
CA LEU A 126 2.51 13.06 -12.59
C LEU A 126 1.19 12.98 -11.83
N LEU A 127 0.43 14.07 -11.75
CA LEU A 127 -0.91 14.06 -11.13
C LEU A 127 -1.89 13.21 -11.93
N VAL A 128 -1.82 13.26 -13.26
CA VAL A 128 -2.64 12.42 -14.15
C VAL A 128 -2.32 10.95 -13.92
N VAL A 129 -1.03 10.60 -13.90
CA VAL A 129 -0.59 9.23 -13.65
C VAL A 129 -1.02 8.74 -12.26
N ALA A 130 -0.92 9.58 -11.22
CA ALA A 130 -1.39 9.23 -9.88
C ALA A 130 -2.90 8.94 -9.86
N GLN A 131 -3.68 9.73 -10.58
CA GLN A 131 -5.13 9.58 -10.68
C GLN A 131 -5.54 8.31 -11.43
N GLU A 132 -4.85 7.99 -12.54
CA GLU A 132 -5.02 6.72 -13.27
C GLU A 132 -4.78 5.52 -12.34
N LEU A 133 -3.64 5.51 -11.63
CA LEU A 133 -3.29 4.43 -10.69
C LEU A 133 -4.28 4.30 -9.53
N ALA A 134 -4.73 5.41 -8.96
CA ALA A 134 -5.71 5.41 -7.87
C ALA A 134 -7.10 4.90 -8.32
N ASN A 135 -7.45 5.09 -9.59
CA ASN A 135 -8.66 4.52 -10.17
C ASN A 135 -8.52 3.01 -10.43
N GLU A 136 -7.31 2.55 -10.79
CA GLU A 136 -7.02 1.14 -11.05
C GLU A 136 -6.89 0.33 -9.75
N SER A 137 -6.26 0.91 -8.71
CA SER A 137 -5.88 0.17 -7.51
C SER A 137 -6.05 0.98 -6.22
N LYS A 138 -6.73 0.39 -5.25
CA LYS A 138 -6.82 0.90 -3.86
C LYS A 138 -5.62 0.47 -3.02
N VAL A 139 -5.04 -0.68 -3.36
CA VAL A 139 -3.90 -1.27 -2.67
C VAL A 139 -2.83 -1.61 -3.70
N ILE A 140 -1.61 -1.16 -3.45
CA ILE A 140 -0.44 -1.50 -4.26
C ILE A 140 0.55 -2.25 -3.37
N CYS A 141 0.91 -3.46 -3.79
CA CYS A 141 1.88 -4.31 -3.13
C CYS A 141 3.17 -4.34 -3.95
N PHE A 142 4.27 -3.92 -3.36
CA PHE A 142 5.60 -3.99 -3.97
C PHE A 142 6.39 -5.18 -3.45
N ASP A 143 6.79 -6.05 -4.37
CA ASP A 143 7.84 -7.02 -4.10
C ASP A 143 9.21 -6.37 -4.37
N GLU A 144 10.17 -6.65 -3.47
CA GLU A 144 11.55 -6.20 -3.62
C GLU A 144 11.69 -4.68 -3.83
N PHE A 145 11.10 -3.92 -2.91
CA PHE A 145 11.18 -2.46 -2.96
C PHE A 145 12.63 -2.00 -2.76
N PHE A 146 13.20 -1.45 -3.81
CA PHE A 146 14.59 -1.01 -3.85
C PHE A 146 14.77 0.10 -4.88
N VAL A 147 15.19 1.29 -4.43
CA VAL A 147 15.41 2.46 -5.30
C VAL A 147 16.90 2.70 -5.43
N THR A 148 17.43 2.63 -6.65
CA THR A 148 18.85 2.85 -6.97
C THR A 148 19.12 4.16 -7.65
N ASP A 149 18.18 4.64 -8.45
CA ASP A 149 18.33 5.85 -9.25
C ASP A 149 17.70 7.06 -8.55
N ILE A 150 18.41 8.19 -8.54
CA ILE A 150 17.96 9.43 -7.89
C ILE A 150 16.73 10.00 -8.59
N THR A 151 16.67 9.90 -9.91
CA THR A 151 15.53 10.39 -10.69
C THR A 151 14.28 9.60 -10.36
N ASP A 152 14.39 8.26 -10.27
CA ASP A 152 13.32 7.39 -9.84
C ASP A 152 12.87 7.72 -8.42
N ALA A 153 13.79 7.98 -7.49
CA ALA A 153 13.48 8.37 -6.12
C ALA A 153 12.67 9.67 -6.06
N MET A 154 13.04 10.67 -6.85
CA MET A 154 12.32 11.95 -6.89
C MET A 154 10.92 11.84 -7.48
N ILE A 155 10.77 11.08 -8.57
CA ILE A 155 9.48 10.80 -9.19
C ILE A 155 8.60 10.02 -8.22
N LEU A 156 9.16 8.98 -7.60
CA LEU A 156 8.47 8.11 -6.67
C LEU A 156 7.94 8.88 -5.45
N ALA A 157 8.77 9.73 -4.84
CA ALA A 157 8.36 10.51 -3.67
C ALA A 157 7.11 11.35 -3.97
N GLN A 158 7.16 12.13 -5.06
CA GLN A 158 6.01 12.94 -5.46
C GLN A 158 4.79 12.10 -5.85
N LEU A 159 4.99 10.95 -6.51
CA LEU A 159 3.93 10.04 -6.90
C LEU A 159 3.25 9.42 -5.68
N LEU A 160 4.04 8.95 -4.70
CA LEU A 160 3.52 8.34 -3.47
C LEU A 160 2.71 9.34 -2.65
N ASP A 161 3.18 10.59 -2.50
CA ASP A 161 2.42 11.64 -1.80
C ASP A 161 1.04 11.81 -2.45
N ARG A 162 0.97 11.86 -3.79
CA ARG A 162 -0.31 11.98 -4.50
C ARG A 162 -1.18 10.74 -4.36
N LEU A 163 -0.60 9.54 -4.40
CA LEU A 163 -1.35 8.30 -4.20
C LEU A 163 -1.94 8.20 -2.79
N PHE A 164 -1.19 8.64 -1.77
CA PHE A 164 -1.68 8.69 -0.39
C PHE A 164 -2.81 9.72 -0.22
N ASP A 165 -2.68 10.91 -0.82
CA ASP A 165 -3.75 11.91 -0.87
C ASP A 165 -5.03 11.35 -1.52
N LEU A 166 -4.89 10.47 -2.50
CA LEU A 166 -5.99 9.80 -3.20
C LEU A 166 -6.51 8.55 -2.45
N GLY A 167 -5.93 8.22 -1.29
CA GLY A 167 -6.35 7.12 -0.44
C GLY A 167 -5.88 5.74 -0.91
N VAL A 168 -4.81 5.68 -1.71
CA VAL A 168 -4.16 4.42 -2.07
C VAL A 168 -3.28 3.95 -0.92
N VAL A 169 -3.34 2.67 -0.58
CA VAL A 169 -2.56 2.05 0.48
C VAL A 169 -1.40 1.26 -0.12
N LEU A 170 -0.21 1.48 0.43
CA LEU A 170 1.02 0.84 -0.02
C LEU A 170 1.47 -0.24 0.96
N ILE A 171 1.81 -1.42 0.44
CA ILE A 171 2.50 -2.47 1.18
C ILE A 171 3.78 -2.81 0.41
N ALA A 172 4.92 -2.82 1.08
CA ALA A 172 6.20 -3.10 0.43
C ALA A 172 7.02 -4.14 1.21
N THR A 173 7.68 -5.03 0.47
CA THR A 173 8.71 -5.92 1.02
C THR A 173 10.09 -5.47 0.53
N SER A 174 11.08 -5.50 1.41
CA SER A 174 12.46 -5.12 1.07
C SER A 174 13.47 -5.92 1.88
N ASN A 175 14.70 -5.98 1.38
CA ASN A 175 15.84 -6.47 2.15
C ASN A 175 16.59 -5.31 2.84
N ILE A 176 16.14 -4.07 2.64
CA ILE A 176 16.79 -2.86 3.11
C ILE A 176 15.97 -2.21 4.21
N GLU A 177 16.63 -1.78 5.28
CA GLU A 177 16.02 -0.96 6.31
C GLU A 177 15.53 0.38 5.71
N PRO A 178 14.40 0.96 6.17
CA PRO A 178 13.89 2.23 5.64
C PRO A 178 14.92 3.35 5.60
N LYS A 179 15.78 3.45 6.61
CA LYS A 179 16.89 4.43 6.63
C LYS A 179 17.90 4.24 5.50
N GLY A 180 18.08 3.02 5.01
CA GLY A 180 18.98 2.69 3.91
C GLY A 180 18.40 2.98 2.53
N LEU A 181 17.07 3.06 2.40
CA LEU A 181 16.42 3.38 1.12
C LEU A 181 16.78 4.79 0.61
N TYR A 182 17.08 5.69 1.53
CA TYR A 182 17.33 7.10 1.25
C TYR A 182 18.81 7.48 1.30
N ALA A 183 19.72 6.52 1.50
CA ALA A 183 21.16 6.83 1.57
C ALA A 183 21.70 7.56 0.32
N VAL A 184 21.03 7.42 -0.82
CA VAL A 184 21.35 8.12 -2.08
C VAL A 184 20.62 9.48 -2.20
N SER A 185 19.58 9.72 -1.42
CA SER A 185 18.68 10.89 -1.57
C SER A 185 18.68 11.86 -0.38
N TYR A 186 19.54 11.67 0.64
CA TYR A 186 19.44 12.35 1.94
C TYR A 186 19.62 13.88 1.90
N THR A 187 20.08 14.46 0.83
CA THR A 187 20.34 15.91 0.75
C THR A 187 19.11 16.75 0.37
N HIS A 188 18.09 16.18 -0.24
CA HIS A 188 16.93 16.93 -0.73
C HIS A 188 15.57 16.59 -0.11
N LEU A 189 15.44 15.46 0.60
CA LEU A 189 14.14 15.00 1.14
C LEU A 189 13.89 15.36 2.62
N ARG A 190 14.71 16.23 3.22
CA ARG A 190 14.50 16.70 4.60
C ARG A 190 13.21 17.52 4.81
N ALA A 191 12.47 17.84 3.78
CA ALA A 191 11.31 18.74 3.85
C ALA A 191 9.94 18.05 3.94
N HIS A 192 9.87 16.74 3.67
CA HIS A 192 8.61 16.00 3.75
C HIS A 192 8.79 14.80 4.69
N GLU A 193 8.34 14.95 5.92
CA GLU A 193 8.09 13.84 6.82
C GLU A 193 7.08 12.93 6.12
N THR A 194 7.55 11.78 5.61
CA THR A 194 6.66 10.75 5.08
C THR A 194 5.67 10.35 6.17
N PRO A 195 4.37 10.28 5.89
CA PRO A 195 3.40 9.84 6.88
C PRO A 195 3.90 8.51 7.46
N GLU A 196 3.87 8.40 8.79
CA GLU A 196 4.39 7.28 9.56
C GLU A 196 3.79 5.96 9.07
N HIS A 197 4.43 5.31 8.11
CA HIS A 197 4.11 3.94 7.75
C HIS A 197 4.57 3.00 8.87
N LEU A 198 3.75 2.01 9.18
CA LEU A 198 4.15 0.97 10.11
C LEU A 198 5.30 0.16 9.49
N VAL A 199 6.43 0.15 10.18
CA VAL A 199 7.64 -0.55 9.77
C VAL A 199 7.77 -1.83 10.60
N CYS A 200 7.79 -2.98 9.93
CA CYS A 200 8.00 -4.27 10.58
C CYS A 200 9.35 -4.86 10.13
N ARG A 201 10.18 -5.24 11.10
CA ARG A 201 11.38 -6.05 10.87
C ARG A 201 11.01 -7.54 10.96
N LEU A 202 11.36 -8.30 9.92
CA LEU A 202 11.23 -9.75 9.84
C LEU A 202 12.57 -10.47 10.02
#